data_59cd63c02f3c4d7329db71bf60fb29d7
#
_entry.id   59cd63c02f3c4d7329db71bf60fb29d7
#
_cell.length_a   1.000
_cell.length_b   1.000
_cell.length_c   1.000
_cell.angle_alpha   90.00
_cell.angle_beta   90.00
_cell.angle_gamma   90.00
#
_symmetry.space_group_name_H-M   'P 1'
#
loop_
_entity.id
_entity.type
_entity.pdbx_description
1 polymer ?
#
loop_
_entity_poly.entity_id
_entity_poly.type
_entity_poly.pdbx_seq_one_letter_code
_entity_poly.pdbx_strand_id
1 'polypeptide(L)'
;HLVAGASPVVQLVMLLLLIASIISWTMIFNKWTNLKTARTDADAFERRFWSGADLGVLYKEVSGARGTVHGLASIFEAGFREFARLRKQEGVGPITVVEGAQRSMRVALSREIDALETHLSFLATVGSISPYVGLFGTVWGIMSAFRALGNVHQATLGMVAPGIAEALIATAMGLFAAIPAVIGYNRYSNDVERLINHYDNFLEEFVSILQRQAHVPGTER
;
A
#
# COMPACT_ATOMS: atom_id res chain seq x y z
N HIS A 1 -13.17 -0.07 35.17
CA HIS A 1 -13.96 1.02 35.82
C HIS A 1 -13.74 2.40 35.17
N LEU A 2 -12.52 2.76 34.73
CA LEU A 2 -12.19 4.08 34.17
C LEU A 2 -12.85 4.39 32.78
N VAL A 3 -13.30 3.40 32.04
CA VAL A 3 -13.95 3.60 30.72
C VAL A 3 -15.49 3.56 30.85
N ALA A 4 -15.99 2.85 31.84
CA ALA A 4 -17.44 2.65 32.01
C ALA A 4 -18.18 3.87 32.59
N GLY A 5 -17.48 4.81 33.22
CA GLY A 5 -18.00 6.05 33.76
C GLY A 5 -18.04 7.21 32.76
N ALA A 6 -17.35 7.08 31.63
CA ALA A 6 -17.26 8.13 30.61
C ALA A 6 -18.61 8.39 29.95
N SER A 7 -18.81 9.63 29.46
CA SER A 7 -20.01 9.96 28.68
C SER A 7 -20.13 9.06 27.45
N PRO A 8 -21.35 8.72 26.98
CA PRO A 8 -21.55 7.84 25.82
C PRO A 8 -20.77 8.28 24.56
N VAL A 9 -20.58 9.58 24.37
CA VAL A 9 -19.81 10.14 23.25
C VAL A 9 -18.34 9.81 23.38
N VAL A 10 -17.75 9.95 24.57
CA VAL A 10 -16.34 9.60 24.83
C VAL A 10 -16.11 8.10 24.69
N GLN A 11 -17.06 7.27 25.16
CA GLN A 11 -17.00 5.82 24.97
C GLN A 11 -17.03 5.44 23.48
N LEU A 12 -17.87 6.08 22.66
CA LEU A 12 -17.92 5.89 21.21
C LEU A 12 -16.60 6.27 20.55
N VAL A 13 -16.03 7.41 20.92
CA VAL A 13 -14.74 7.87 20.43
C VAL A 13 -13.63 6.85 20.73
N MET A 14 -13.55 6.37 21.99
CA MET A 14 -12.57 5.36 22.37
C MET A 14 -12.74 4.05 21.61
N LEU A 15 -13.98 3.60 21.40
CA LEU A 15 -14.29 2.41 20.61
C LEU A 15 -13.85 2.54 19.16
N LEU A 16 -14.16 3.67 18.51
CA LEU A 16 -13.74 3.97 17.13
C LEU A 16 -12.21 3.98 17.00
N LEU A 17 -11.51 4.61 17.94
CA LEU A 17 -10.05 4.66 17.95
C LEU A 17 -9.43 3.26 18.17
N LEU A 18 -10.03 2.43 19.01
CA LEU A 18 -9.59 1.05 19.23
C LEU A 18 -9.75 0.21 17.95
N ILE A 19 -10.90 0.31 17.29
CA ILE A 19 -11.15 -0.38 16.02
C ILE A 19 -10.16 0.09 14.95
N ALA A 20 -9.97 1.40 14.80
CA ALA A 20 -9.02 1.97 13.85
C ALA A 20 -7.59 1.47 14.13
N SER A 21 -7.19 1.38 15.41
CA SER A 21 -5.89 0.86 15.81
C SER A 21 -5.72 -0.61 15.41
N ILE A 22 -6.69 -1.47 15.69
CA ILE A 22 -6.64 -2.91 15.35
C ILE A 22 -6.55 -3.10 13.83
N ILE A 23 -7.35 -2.36 13.05
CA ILE A 23 -7.31 -2.40 11.59
C ILE A 23 -5.94 -1.93 11.09
N SER A 24 -5.40 -0.84 11.65
CA SER A 24 -4.07 -0.33 11.26
C SER A 24 -2.97 -1.36 11.51
N TRP A 25 -2.95 -2.02 12.66
CA TRP A 25 -1.98 -3.06 12.94
C TRP A 25 -2.08 -4.23 11.96
N THR A 26 -3.31 -4.68 11.65
CA THR A 26 -3.55 -5.73 10.65
C THR A 26 -3.00 -5.32 9.28
N MET A 27 -3.26 -4.07 8.85
CA MET A 27 -2.74 -3.55 7.59
C MET A 27 -1.21 -3.42 7.58
N ILE A 28 -0.60 -3.00 8.68
CA ILE A 28 0.86 -2.91 8.83
C ILE A 28 1.50 -4.29 8.61
N PHE A 29 0.99 -5.33 9.28
CA PHE A 29 1.54 -6.69 9.15
C PHE A 29 1.34 -7.26 7.74
N ASN A 30 0.14 -7.11 7.16
CA ASN A 30 -0.15 -7.55 5.81
C ASN A 30 0.75 -6.84 4.79
N LYS A 31 0.93 -5.53 4.94
CA LYS A 31 1.77 -4.75 4.04
C LYS A 31 3.24 -5.15 4.11
N TRP A 32 3.75 -5.36 5.32
CA TRP A 32 5.11 -5.86 5.50
C TRP A 32 5.35 -7.18 4.78
N THR A 33 4.43 -8.13 4.93
CA THR A 33 4.52 -9.45 4.28
C THR A 33 4.44 -9.31 2.76
N ASN A 34 3.47 -8.55 2.24
CA ASN A 34 3.28 -8.37 0.81
C ASN A 34 4.48 -7.70 0.14
N LEU A 35 5.04 -6.63 0.73
CA LEU A 35 6.21 -5.94 0.18
C LEU A 35 7.46 -6.82 0.22
N LYS A 36 7.65 -7.60 1.29
CA LYS A 36 8.75 -8.56 1.37
C LYS A 36 8.66 -9.62 0.28
N THR A 37 7.47 -10.19 0.06
CA THR A 37 7.23 -11.17 -1.00
C THR A 37 7.45 -10.54 -2.37
N ALA A 38 6.84 -9.39 -2.66
CA ALA A 38 6.99 -8.71 -3.94
C ALA A 38 8.45 -8.40 -4.28
N ARG A 39 9.25 -7.99 -3.29
CA ARG A 39 10.69 -7.76 -3.48
C ARG A 39 11.45 -9.06 -3.75
N THR A 40 11.18 -10.12 -2.99
CA THR A 40 11.84 -11.42 -3.18
C THR A 40 11.51 -12.00 -4.55
N ASP A 41 10.26 -11.88 -4.99
CA ASP A 41 9.81 -12.37 -6.29
C ASP A 41 10.43 -11.55 -7.43
N ALA A 42 10.54 -10.24 -7.28
CA ALA A 42 11.22 -9.36 -8.24
C ALA A 42 12.70 -9.75 -8.38
N ASP A 43 13.43 -9.88 -7.28
CA ASP A 43 14.84 -10.28 -7.28
C ASP A 43 15.03 -11.69 -7.87
N ALA A 44 14.11 -12.60 -7.61
CA ALA A 44 14.17 -13.97 -8.17
C ALA A 44 13.91 -13.98 -9.68
N PHE A 45 12.90 -13.22 -10.12
CA PHE A 45 12.61 -13.09 -11.55
C PHE A 45 13.76 -12.43 -12.31
N GLU A 46 14.31 -11.35 -11.78
CA GLU A 46 15.42 -10.61 -12.40
C GLU A 46 16.67 -11.47 -12.55
N ARG A 47 17.07 -12.21 -11.51
CA ARG A 47 18.20 -13.17 -11.62
C ARG A 47 17.97 -14.19 -12.74
N ARG A 48 16.75 -14.65 -12.92
CA ARG A 48 16.40 -15.60 -13.96
C ARG A 48 16.40 -14.97 -15.35
N PHE A 49 15.89 -13.74 -15.47
CA PHE A 49 15.90 -12.97 -16.70
C PHE A 49 17.34 -12.72 -17.19
N TRP A 50 18.24 -12.33 -16.29
CA TRP A 50 19.66 -12.03 -16.63
C TRP A 50 20.54 -13.27 -16.72
N SER A 51 20.06 -14.46 -16.42
CA SER A 51 20.83 -15.70 -16.59
C SER A 51 21.07 -16.10 -18.04
N GLY A 52 20.56 -15.34 -19.01
CA GLY A 52 20.70 -15.62 -20.44
C GLY A 52 19.69 -16.62 -20.97
N ALA A 53 18.60 -16.88 -20.22
CA ALA A 53 17.52 -17.74 -20.70
C ALA A 53 16.85 -17.15 -21.96
N ASP A 54 16.43 -18.02 -22.88
CA ASP A 54 15.64 -17.61 -24.03
C ASP A 54 14.31 -16.97 -23.55
N LEU A 55 14.00 -15.79 -24.08
CA LEU A 55 12.80 -15.02 -23.66
C LEU A 55 11.50 -15.78 -23.93
N GLY A 56 11.45 -16.59 -24.99
CA GLY A 56 10.29 -17.42 -25.30
C GLY A 56 10.11 -18.58 -24.31
N VAL A 57 11.22 -19.17 -23.81
CA VAL A 57 11.16 -20.19 -22.75
C VAL A 57 10.71 -19.57 -21.44
N LEU A 58 11.28 -18.43 -21.07
CA LEU A 58 10.88 -17.68 -19.87
C LEU A 58 9.40 -17.29 -19.92
N TYR A 59 8.92 -16.84 -21.08
CA TYR A 59 7.51 -16.51 -21.26
C TYR A 59 6.59 -17.72 -21.05
N LYS A 60 6.94 -18.89 -21.60
CA LYS A 60 6.17 -20.12 -21.42
C LYS A 60 6.11 -20.54 -19.95
N GLU A 61 7.19 -20.38 -19.22
CA GLU A 61 7.24 -20.67 -17.79
C GLU A 61 6.35 -19.71 -16.97
N VAL A 62 6.46 -18.40 -17.23
CA VAL A 62 5.66 -17.38 -16.55
C VAL A 62 4.18 -17.55 -16.86
N SER A 63 3.81 -17.69 -18.13
CA SER A 63 2.40 -17.85 -18.56
C SER A 63 1.82 -19.22 -18.23
N GLY A 64 2.65 -20.24 -18.02
CA GLY A 64 2.25 -21.58 -17.59
C GLY A 64 2.17 -21.77 -16.08
N ALA A 65 2.61 -20.79 -15.29
CA ALA A 65 2.55 -20.85 -13.83
C ALA A 65 1.09 -20.92 -13.36
N ARG A 66 0.82 -21.86 -12.43
CA ARG A 66 -0.50 -21.98 -11.80
C ARG A 66 -0.66 -20.85 -10.78
N GLY A 67 -1.30 -19.75 -11.17
CA GLY A 67 -1.56 -18.62 -10.28
C GLY A 67 -1.55 -17.28 -11.02
N THR A 68 -1.90 -16.22 -10.30
CA THR A 68 -1.84 -14.86 -10.83
C THR A 68 -0.38 -14.41 -10.87
N VAL A 69 0.08 -14.00 -12.02
CA VAL A 69 1.44 -13.47 -12.22
C VAL A 69 1.46 -12.03 -11.71
N HIS A 70 2.41 -11.70 -10.85
CA HIS A 70 2.55 -10.37 -10.24
C HIS A 70 3.97 -9.80 -10.42
N GLY A 71 4.11 -8.50 -10.17
CA GLY A 71 5.38 -7.82 -10.18
C GLY A 71 6.07 -7.81 -11.54
N LEU A 72 7.39 -7.97 -11.54
CA LEU A 72 8.21 -7.95 -12.78
C LEU A 72 7.79 -9.01 -13.79
N ALA A 73 7.36 -10.18 -13.34
CA ALA A 73 6.91 -11.25 -14.21
C ALA A 73 5.64 -10.87 -14.99
N SER A 74 4.70 -10.14 -14.37
CA SER A 74 3.50 -9.59 -14.99
C SER A 74 3.83 -8.55 -16.07
N ILE A 75 4.78 -7.65 -15.78
CA ILE A 75 5.26 -6.63 -16.72
C ILE A 75 5.94 -7.29 -17.92
N PHE A 76 6.83 -8.24 -17.66
CA PHE A 76 7.49 -9.03 -18.70
C PHE A 76 6.50 -9.79 -19.58
N GLU A 77 5.56 -10.50 -18.97
CA GLU A 77 4.54 -11.27 -19.70
C GLU A 77 3.71 -10.37 -20.62
N ALA A 78 3.25 -9.21 -20.11
CA ALA A 78 2.48 -8.26 -20.90
C ALA A 78 3.27 -7.72 -22.09
N GLY A 79 4.53 -7.34 -21.88
CA GLY A 79 5.41 -6.83 -22.92
C GLY A 79 5.76 -7.87 -23.99
N PHE A 80 6.20 -9.04 -23.55
CA PHE A 80 6.60 -10.11 -24.47
C PHE A 80 5.40 -10.66 -25.29
N ARG A 81 4.24 -10.81 -24.67
CA ARG A 81 3.01 -11.22 -25.34
C ARG A 81 2.65 -10.26 -26.48
N GLU A 82 2.68 -8.97 -26.21
CA GLU A 82 2.36 -7.94 -27.22
C GLU A 82 3.43 -7.86 -28.31
N PHE A 83 4.71 -7.94 -27.93
CA PHE A 83 5.83 -8.00 -28.87
C PHE A 83 5.68 -9.19 -29.83
N ALA A 84 5.43 -10.39 -29.31
CA ALA A 84 5.25 -11.59 -30.12
C ALA A 84 4.02 -11.52 -31.01
N ARG A 85 2.94 -10.86 -30.55
CA ARG A 85 1.71 -10.66 -31.31
C ARG A 85 1.95 -9.72 -32.49
N LEU A 86 2.53 -8.55 -32.25
CA LEU A 86 2.75 -7.53 -33.29
C LEU A 86 3.81 -7.97 -34.31
N ARG A 87 4.83 -8.71 -33.89
CA ARG A 87 5.84 -9.26 -34.79
C ARG A 87 5.30 -10.25 -35.82
N LYS A 88 4.16 -10.89 -35.52
CA LYS A 88 3.47 -11.81 -36.46
C LYS A 88 2.58 -11.10 -37.48
N GLN A 89 2.31 -9.80 -37.29
CA GLN A 89 1.47 -9.03 -38.19
C GLN A 89 2.29 -8.50 -39.36
N GLU A 90 1.87 -8.81 -40.58
CA GLU A 90 2.49 -8.28 -41.80
C GLU A 90 2.31 -6.75 -41.88
N GLY A 91 3.34 -6.03 -42.28
CA GLY A 91 3.30 -4.57 -42.48
C GLY A 91 3.53 -3.72 -41.23
N VAL A 92 3.75 -4.31 -40.06
CA VAL A 92 4.10 -3.57 -38.83
C VAL A 92 5.61 -3.36 -38.75
N GLY A 93 6.05 -2.11 -38.73
CA GLY A 93 7.47 -1.79 -38.59
C GLY A 93 8.05 -2.12 -37.20
N PRO A 94 9.39 -2.36 -37.11
CA PRO A 94 10.05 -2.71 -35.84
C PRO A 94 9.80 -1.72 -34.72
N ILE A 95 9.75 -0.43 -35.01
CA ILE A 95 9.50 0.63 -34.03
C ILE A 95 8.10 0.48 -33.43
N THR A 96 7.09 0.29 -34.27
CA THR A 96 5.69 0.12 -33.82
C THR A 96 5.52 -1.13 -32.94
N VAL A 97 6.26 -2.21 -33.23
CA VAL A 97 6.26 -3.44 -32.41
C VAL A 97 6.78 -3.15 -31.01
N VAL A 98 7.89 -2.43 -30.90
CA VAL A 98 8.49 -2.09 -29.60
C VAL A 98 7.63 -1.10 -28.83
N GLU A 99 7.10 -0.07 -29.47
CA GLU A 99 6.19 0.90 -28.84
C GLU A 99 4.93 0.22 -28.30
N GLY A 100 4.37 -0.73 -29.06
CA GLY A 100 3.22 -1.53 -28.60
C GLY A 100 3.53 -2.35 -27.37
N ALA A 101 4.67 -3.02 -27.35
CA ALA A 101 5.13 -3.78 -26.19
C ALA A 101 5.38 -2.86 -24.98
N GLN A 102 6.04 -1.72 -25.14
CA GLN A 102 6.27 -0.75 -24.09
C GLN A 102 4.96 -0.21 -23.50
N ARG A 103 3.98 0.10 -24.34
CA ARG A 103 2.66 0.54 -23.88
C ARG A 103 1.96 -0.54 -23.05
N SER A 104 2.04 -1.80 -23.46
CA SER A 104 1.47 -2.93 -22.71
C SER A 104 2.16 -3.12 -21.36
N MET A 105 3.48 -2.98 -21.30
CA MET A 105 4.25 -3.03 -20.05
C MET A 105 3.89 -1.89 -19.10
N ARG A 106 3.72 -0.65 -19.60
CA ARG A 106 3.31 0.49 -18.78
C ARG A 106 1.93 0.31 -18.16
N VAL A 107 1.00 -0.31 -18.89
CA VAL A 107 -0.33 -0.65 -18.35
C VAL A 107 -0.21 -1.71 -17.25
N ALA A 108 0.63 -2.73 -17.44
CA ALA A 108 0.89 -3.73 -16.41
C ALA A 108 1.56 -3.11 -15.18
N LEU A 109 2.58 -2.27 -15.38
CA LEU A 109 3.24 -1.52 -14.30
C LEU A 109 2.25 -0.68 -13.48
N SER A 110 1.35 0.06 -14.14
CA SER A 110 0.33 0.86 -13.45
C SER A 110 -0.56 0.00 -12.53
N ARG A 111 -0.94 -1.19 -12.98
CA ARG A 111 -1.74 -2.13 -12.15
C ARG A 111 -0.95 -2.66 -10.96
N GLU A 112 0.34 -2.94 -11.14
CA GLU A 112 1.20 -3.37 -10.04
C GLU A 112 1.41 -2.23 -9.02
N ILE A 113 1.54 -0.97 -9.48
CA ILE A 113 1.61 0.21 -8.61
C ILE A 113 0.33 0.32 -7.77
N ASP A 114 -0.85 0.26 -8.39
CA ASP A 114 -2.13 0.32 -7.69
C ASP A 114 -2.24 -0.77 -6.61
N ALA A 115 -1.78 -2.00 -6.90
CA ALA A 115 -1.75 -3.10 -5.95
C ALA A 115 -0.75 -2.84 -4.79
N LEU A 116 0.43 -2.29 -5.11
CA LEU A 116 1.45 -1.94 -4.12
C LEU A 116 1.04 -0.77 -3.22
N GLU A 117 0.24 0.18 -3.70
CA GLU A 117 -0.23 1.33 -2.92
C GLU A 117 -1.48 1.03 -2.09
N THR A 118 -2.14 -0.10 -2.35
CA THR A 118 -3.37 -0.50 -1.63
C THR A 118 -3.17 -0.40 -0.11
N HIS A 119 -4.13 0.19 0.60
CA HIS A 119 -4.19 0.39 2.05
C HIS A 119 -3.21 1.44 2.63
N LEU A 120 -2.30 2.04 1.86
CA LEU A 120 -1.43 3.11 2.37
C LEU A 120 -2.26 4.35 2.74
N SER A 121 -3.25 4.70 1.92
CA SER A 121 -4.15 5.83 2.17
C SER A 121 -4.92 5.70 3.49
N PHE A 122 -5.30 4.47 3.88
CA PHE A 122 -5.95 4.23 5.17
C PHE A 122 -4.99 4.51 6.35
N LEU A 123 -3.74 4.03 6.28
CA LEU A 123 -2.74 4.31 7.31
C LEU A 123 -2.45 5.81 7.43
N ALA A 124 -2.36 6.52 6.31
CA ALA A 124 -2.21 7.97 6.29
C ALA A 124 -3.41 8.68 6.98
N THR A 125 -4.63 8.21 6.69
CA THR A 125 -5.86 8.76 7.27
C THR A 125 -5.92 8.51 8.78
N VAL A 126 -5.67 7.29 9.24
CA VAL A 126 -5.64 6.98 10.68
C VAL A 126 -4.56 7.81 11.38
N GLY A 127 -3.36 7.89 10.79
CA GLY A 127 -2.27 8.66 11.34
C GLY A 127 -2.55 10.15 11.50
N SER A 128 -3.24 10.75 10.52
CA SER A 128 -3.54 12.18 10.53
C SER A 128 -4.81 12.55 11.32
N ILE A 129 -5.84 11.68 11.33
CA ILE A 129 -7.16 11.99 11.91
C ILE A 129 -7.28 11.53 13.37
N SER A 130 -6.69 10.38 13.74
CA SER A 130 -6.89 9.81 15.09
C SER A 130 -6.51 10.74 16.24
N PRO A 131 -5.45 11.57 16.16
CA PRO A 131 -5.15 12.55 17.22
C PRO A 131 -6.27 13.57 17.42
N TYR A 132 -6.90 14.04 16.33
CA TYR A 132 -7.99 15.00 16.40
C TYR A 132 -9.27 14.37 16.93
N VAL A 133 -9.54 13.10 16.59
CA VAL A 133 -10.66 12.36 17.16
C VAL A 133 -10.46 12.17 18.67
N GLY A 134 -9.23 11.84 19.11
CA GLY A 134 -8.89 11.78 20.53
C GLY A 134 -9.05 13.12 21.24
N LEU A 135 -8.57 14.20 20.63
CA LEU A 135 -8.74 15.57 21.14
C LEU A 135 -10.23 15.94 21.26
N PHE A 136 -11.04 15.61 20.25
CA PHE A 136 -12.49 15.81 20.32
C PHE A 136 -13.08 15.09 21.54
N GLY A 137 -12.68 13.84 21.78
CA GLY A 137 -13.11 13.08 22.97
C GLY A 137 -12.75 13.79 24.27
N THR A 138 -11.54 14.38 24.35
CA THR A 138 -11.10 15.14 25.52
C THR A 138 -11.93 16.39 25.74
N VAL A 139 -12.13 17.20 24.70
CA VAL A 139 -12.94 18.43 24.79
C VAL A 139 -14.37 18.11 25.23
N TRP A 140 -14.99 17.10 24.61
CA TRP A 140 -16.33 16.68 24.97
C TRP A 140 -16.42 16.14 26.41
N GLY A 141 -15.48 15.32 26.83
CA GLY A 141 -15.48 14.73 28.17
C GLY A 141 -15.30 15.78 29.26
N ILE A 142 -14.35 16.72 29.08
CA ILE A 142 -14.14 17.83 30.02
C ILE A 142 -15.39 18.73 30.06
N MET A 143 -15.96 19.07 28.91
CA MET A 143 -17.18 19.86 28.84
C MET A 143 -18.32 19.16 29.60
N SER A 144 -18.51 17.86 29.42
CA SER A 144 -19.53 17.07 30.10
C SER A 144 -19.33 17.05 31.62
N ALA A 145 -18.07 16.90 32.08
CA ALA A 145 -17.73 16.92 33.51
C ALA A 145 -18.06 18.28 34.14
N PHE A 146 -17.74 19.39 33.48
CA PHE A 146 -18.08 20.72 33.98
C PHE A 146 -19.60 21.03 33.93
N ARG A 147 -20.33 20.54 32.93
CA ARG A 147 -21.78 20.69 32.88
C ARG A 147 -22.47 20.01 34.08
N ALA A 148 -21.96 18.89 34.53
CA ALA A 148 -22.47 18.18 35.71
C ALA A 148 -22.34 19.01 37.00
N LEU A 149 -21.32 19.87 37.11
CA LEU A 149 -21.11 20.78 38.23
C LEU A 149 -22.13 21.92 38.28
N GLY A 150 -22.64 22.37 37.14
CA GLY A 150 -23.61 23.50 37.09
C GLY A 150 -24.90 23.25 37.86
N ASN A 151 -25.20 22.01 38.23
CA ASN A 151 -26.41 21.61 38.95
C ASN A 151 -26.15 21.31 40.44
N VAL A 152 -24.95 21.60 40.96
CA VAL A 152 -24.55 21.24 42.32
C VAL A 152 -24.21 22.50 43.13
N HIS A 153 -24.79 22.65 44.30
CA HIS A 153 -24.58 23.83 45.19
C HIS A 153 -23.18 23.86 45.85
N GLN A 154 -22.50 22.72 45.98
CA GLN A 154 -21.10 22.65 46.47
C GLN A 154 -20.28 21.81 45.49
N ALA A 155 -19.61 22.48 44.61
CA ALA A 155 -18.71 21.86 43.62
C ALA A 155 -17.35 21.51 44.25
N THR A 156 -16.89 20.28 44.12
CA THR A 156 -15.56 19.84 44.55
C THR A 156 -14.78 19.31 43.35
N LEU A 157 -13.45 19.46 43.38
CA LEU A 157 -12.56 18.89 42.35
C LEU A 157 -12.71 17.36 42.23
N GLY A 158 -13.01 16.66 43.35
CA GLY A 158 -13.22 15.24 43.35
C GLY A 158 -14.40 14.75 42.50
N MET A 159 -15.37 15.63 42.22
CA MET A 159 -16.54 15.30 41.39
C MET A 159 -16.21 15.35 39.88
N VAL A 160 -15.26 16.16 39.43
CA VAL A 160 -14.88 16.28 38.01
C VAL A 160 -13.62 15.51 37.64
N ALA A 161 -12.78 15.21 38.62
CA ALA A 161 -11.50 14.54 38.36
C ALA A 161 -11.65 13.21 37.58
N PRO A 162 -12.63 12.32 37.87
CA PRO A 162 -12.83 11.12 37.09
C PRO A 162 -13.16 11.40 35.61
N GLY A 163 -14.09 12.33 35.34
CA GLY A 163 -14.47 12.69 33.97
C GLY A 163 -13.36 13.34 33.17
N ILE A 164 -12.50 14.12 33.84
CA ILE A 164 -11.29 14.68 33.20
C ILE A 164 -10.28 13.57 32.89
N ALA A 165 -10.06 12.65 33.83
CA ALA A 165 -9.15 11.52 33.60
C ALA A 165 -9.60 10.64 32.45
N GLU A 166 -10.88 10.32 32.35
CA GLU A 166 -11.47 9.57 31.24
C GLU A 166 -11.35 10.30 29.91
N ALA A 167 -11.52 11.61 29.90
CA ALA A 167 -11.33 12.43 28.71
C ALA A 167 -9.87 12.37 28.21
N LEU A 168 -8.88 12.47 29.10
CA LEU A 168 -7.46 12.38 28.76
C LEU A 168 -7.09 11.02 28.17
N ILE A 169 -7.72 9.93 28.59
CA ILE A 169 -7.55 8.60 28.00
C ILE A 169 -7.93 8.61 26.52
N ALA A 170 -8.99 9.31 26.13
CA ALA A 170 -9.38 9.39 24.72
C ALA A 170 -8.27 10.00 23.84
N THR A 171 -7.59 11.05 24.31
CA THR A 171 -6.43 11.61 23.57
C THR A 171 -5.27 10.64 23.52
N ALA A 172 -4.96 9.96 24.63
CA ALA A 172 -3.90 8.97 24.65
C ALA A 172 -4.19 7.81 23.67
N MET A 173 -5.44 7.36 23.57
CA MET A 173 -5.85 6.35 22.58
C MET A 173 -5.74 6.86 21.14
N GLY A 174 -6.07 8.13 20.89
CA GLY A 174 -5.89 8.76 19.59
C GLY A 174 -4.44 8.76 19.14
N LEU A 175 -3.52 9.11 20.03
CA LEU A 175 -2.07 9.08 19.78
C LEU A 175 -1.56 7.63 19.62
N PHE A 176 -2.04 6.72 20.44
CA PHE A 176 -1.68 5.30 20.35
C PHE A 176 -2.09 4.66 19.02
N ALA A 177 -3.23 5.04 18.46
CA ALA A 177 -3.66 4.62 17.13
C ALA A 177 -2.86 5.29 16.01
N ALA A 178 -2.55 6.60 16.15
CA ALA A 178 -1.91 7.39 15.11
C ALA A 178 -0.41 7.07 14.93
N ILE A 179 0.34 6.93 16.01
CA ILE A 179 1.80 6.81 15.94
C ILE A 179 2.24 5.59 15.11
N PRO A 180 1.74 4.37 15.37
CA PRO A 180 2.09 3.21 14.54
C PRO A 180 1.64 3.36 13.08
N ALA A 181 0.46 3.98 12.84
CA ALA A 181 -0.07 4.19 11.50
C ALA A 181 0.82 5.13 10.69
N VAL A 182 1.30 6.24 11.26
CA VAL A 182 2.23 7.18 10.61
C VAL A 182 3.57 6.51 10.32
N ILE A 183 4.13 5.79 11.30
CA ILE A 183 5.40 5.08 11.12
C ILE A 183 5.27 4.04 10.00
N GLY A 184 4.20 3.26 10.01
CA GLY A 184 3.92 2.26 8.99
C GLY A 184 3.74 2.88 7.60
N TYR A 185 2.95 3.95 7.51
CA TYR A 185 2.75 4.69 6.26
C TYR A 185 4.07 5.19 5.68
N ASN A 186 4.84 5.93 6.44
CA ASN A 186 6.10 6.53 5.97
C ASN A 186 7.09 5.45 5.51
N ARG A 187 7.23 4.36 6.28
CA ARG A 187 8.13 3.27 5.93
C ARG A 187 7.71 2.58 4.65
N TYR A 188 6.43 2.16 4.56
CA TYR A 188 5.95 1.39 3.43
C TYR A 188 5.77 2.23 2.16
N SER A 189 5.47 3.51 2.28
CA SER A 189 5.46 4.43 1.14
C SER A 189 6.83 4.49 0.47
N ASN A 190 7.91 4.63 1.27
CA ASN A 190 9.27 4.60 0.74
C ASN A 190 9.67 3.24 0.15
N ASP A 191 9.24 2.14 0.77
CA ASP A 191 9.54 0.79 0.27
C ASP A 191 8.79 0.52 -1.05
N VAL A 192 7.54 1.00 -1.19
CA VAL A 192 6.76 0.94 -2.43
C VAL A 192 7.43 1.76 -3.53
N GLU A 193 7.84 3.00 -3.24
CA GLU A 193 8.52 3.86 -4.22
C GLU A 193 9.81 3.21 -4.75
N ARG A 194 10.61 2.60 -3.88
CA ARG A 194 11.80 1.86 -4.31
C ARG A 194 11.48 0.69 -5.23
N LEU A 195 10.40 -0.04 -4.94
CA LEU A 195 9.98 -1.17 -5.75
C LEU A 195 9.42 -0.72 -7.11
N ILE A 196 8.68 0.39 -7.14
CA ILE A 196 8.20 1.01 -8.38
C ILE A 196 9.38 1.42 -9.26
N ASN A 197 10.39 2.10 -8.71
CA ASN A 197 11.59 2.49 -9.43
C ASN A 197 12.35 1.27 -9.96
N HIS A 198 12.39 0.17 -9.21
CA HIS A 198 12.98 -1.08 -9.66
C HIS A 198 12.23 -1.67 -10.86
N TYR A 199 10.89 -1.65 -10.83
CA TYR A 199 10.05 -2.13 -11.93
C TYR A 199 10.17 -1.26 -13.18
N ASP A 200 10.26 0.05 -13.02
CA ASP A 200 10.42 0.99 -14.14
C ASP A 200 11.78 0.82 -14.81
N ASN A 201 12.86 0.68 -14.03
CA ASN A 201 14.19 0.39 -14.55
C ASN A 201 14.21 -0.90 -15.37
N PHE A 202 13.63 -1.98 -14.82
CA PHE A 202 13.51 -3.24 -15.56
C PHE A 202 12.75 -3.07 -16.88
N LEU A 203 11.66 -2.31 -16.88
CA LEU A 203 10.87 -2.02 -18.09
C LEU A 203 11.73 -1.36 -19.18
N GLU A 204 12.50 -0.32 -18.84
CA GLU A 204 13.36 0.37 -19.78
C GLU A 204 14.50 -0.52 -20.31
N GLU A 205 15.10 -1.35 -19.44
CA GLU A 205 16.11 -2.33 -19.85
C GLU A 205 15.52 -3.38 -20.80
N PHE A 206 14.33 -3.87 -20.51
CA PHE A 206 13.64 -4.84 -21.36
C PHE A 206 13.25 -4.24 -22.72
N VAL A 207 12.78 -2.98 -22.75
CA VAL A 207 12.55 -2.25 -24.01
C VAL A 207 13.81 -2.21 -24.86
N SER A 208 14.97 -1.91 -24.28
CA SER A 208 16.27 -1.93 -24.97
C SER A 208 16.60 -3.29 -25.60
N ILE A 209 16.26 -4.38 -24.91
CA ILE A 209 16.46 -5.74 -25.44
C ILE A 209 15.51 -6.00 -26.61
N LEU A 210 14.22 -5.63 -26.47
CA LEU A 210 13.24 -5.80 -27.53
C LEU A 210 13.58 -4.97 -28.77
N GLN A 211 14.13 -3.77 -28.62
CA GLN A 211 14.61 -2.96 -29.74
C GLN A 211 15.71 -3.67 -30.54
N ARG A 212 16.68 -4.26 -29.84
CA ARG A 212 17.73 -5.05 -30.49
C ARG A 212 17.18 -6.26 -31.22
N GLN A 213 16.23 -6.99 -30.63
CA GLN A 213 15.59 -8.14 -31.26
C GLN A 213 14.68 -7.79 -32.43
N ALA A 214 14.03 -6.61 -32.41
CA ALA A 214 13.17 -6.15 -33.48
C ALA A 214 13.97 -5.80 -34.77
N HIS A 215 15.24 -5.40 -34.62
CA HIS A 215 16.12 -5.03 -35.75
C HIS A 215 16.89 -6.23 -36.33
N VAL A 216 16.90 -7.38 -35.64
CA VAL A 216 17.49 -8.60 -36.22
C VAL A 216 16.49 -9.20 -37.20
N PRO A 217 16.83 -9.30 -38.53
CA PRO A 217 15.98 -9.97 -39.50
C PRO A 217 15.74 -11.40 -38.99
N GLY A 218 14.48 -11.83 -38.98
CA GLY A 218 14.11 -13.16 -38.53
C GLY A 218 14.92 -14.20 -39.31
N THR A 219 15.80 -14.93 -38.63
CA THR A 219 16.36 -16.16 -39.18
C THR A 219 15.21 -17.16 -39.21
N GLU A 220 14.52 -17.19 -40.35
CA GLU A 220 13.60 -18.28 -40.65
C GLU A 220 14.41 -19.59 -40.64
N ARG A 221 14.13 -20.44 -39.68
CA ARG A 221 14.35 -21.87 -39.72
C ARG A 221 13.19 -22.61 -39.11
#